data_d4fc83d20fec41fbb55c03fca7c3e81c
#
_entry.id   d4fc83d20fec41fbb55c03fca7c3e81c
#
_cell.length_a   1.000
_cell.length_b   1.000
_cell.length_c   1.000
_cell.angle_alpha   90.00
_cell.angle_beta   90.00
_cell.angle_gamma   90.00
#
_symmetry.space_group_name_H-M   'P 1'
#
loop_
_entity.id
_entity.type
_entity.pdbx_description
1 polymer ?
#
loop_
_entity_poly.entity_id
_entity_poly.type
_entity_poly.pdbx_seq_one_letter_code
_entity_poly.pdbx_strand_id
1 'polypeptide(L)'
;NLMKKTKYFASRRETPWDSTLRDNVQEFIRNEYLDDYYEKHPALSESNEANLLNAFVPVCCPNCGSLKFTRKGFTSNGIQRYCCKDCGKRFNILTGTLLDNHKISISEWIEFCLNLFRHDSFSSTSANNKNSTTTTAYWTKKLFLLLEDYTEGIVLTGNVYIDETYYNEAASNRTVRNGKELRGISKNKYCIAMGFDGEKVYAFLEGMAKPTRERTRDAFKNHIARGSHLIHDREKSHKVLVEELEL
;
A
#
# COMPACT_ATOMS: atom_id res chain seq x y z
N ASN A 1 6.75 26.56 13.80
CA ASN A 1 6.38 25.41 12.97
C ASN A 1 5.73 24.27 13.77
N LEU A 2 6.19 23.95 14.99
CA LEU A 2 5.50 23.02 15.89
C LEU A 2 4.06 23.48 16.21
N MET A 3 3.85 24.77 16.44
CA MET A 3 2.52 25.33 16.72
C MET A 3 1.52 25.20 15.58
N LYS A 4 1.95 25.29 14.32
CA LYS A 4 1.05 25.04 13.16
C LYS A 4 0.66 23.56 13.05
N LYS A 5 1.54 22.64 13.40
CA LYS A 5 1.27 21.19 13.41
C LYS A 5 0.36 20.78 14.56
N THR A 6 0.55 21.35 15.76
CA THR A 6 -0.34 21.12 16.90
C THR A 6 -1.77 21.62 16.61
N LYS A 7 -1.92 22.75 15.93
CA LYS A 7 -3.23 23.25 15.48
C LYS A 7 -3.90 22.31 14.48
N TYR A 8 -3.12 21.61 13.71
CA TYR A 8 -3.60 20.60 12.76
C TYR A 8 -4.07 19.33 13.48
N PHE A 9 -3.45 18.92 14.59
CA PHE A 9 -3.90 17.81 15.43
C PHE A 9 -5.19 18.14 16.19
N ALA A 10 -5.35 19.38 16.65
CA ALA A 10 -6.51 19.82 17.42
C ALA A 10 -7.83 19.83 16.62
N SER A 11 -7.80 19.81 15.29
CA SER A 11 -9.01 19.85 14.45
C SER A 11 -9.65 18.47 14.21
N ARG A 12 -9.12 17.40 14.81
CA ARG A 12 -9.60 16.05 14.60
C ARG A 12 -10.67 15.65 15.59
N ARG A 13 -11.58 14.83 15.10
CA ARG A 13 -12.52 14.12 15.97
C ARG A 13 -11.75 13.29 16.96
N GLU A 14 -12.04 13.49 18.22
CA GLU A 14 -11.61 12.59 19.28
C GLU A 14 -12.10 11.17 18.96
N THR A 15 -11.24 10.19 19.11
CA THR A 15 -11.65 8.80 18.96
C THR A 15 -12.38 8.37 20.23
N PRO A 16 -13.37 7.47 20.18
CA PRO A 16 -14.16 7.08 21.36
C PRO A 16 -13.32 6.60 22.55
N TRP A 17 -12.15 6.05 22.32
CA TRP A 17 -11.25 5.61 23.40
C TRP A 17 -10.52 6.78 24.09
N ASP A 18 -10.37 7.92 23.43
CA ASP A 18 -9.75 9.12 24.01
C ASP A 18 -10.58 9.65 25.19
N SER A 19 -11.89 9.47 25.15
CA SER A 19 -12.81 9.90 26.22
C SER A 19 -12.68 9.11 27.52
N THR A 20 -11.98 7.97 27.50
CA THR A 20 -11.76 7.12 28.68
C THR A 20 -10.52 7.48 29.48
N LEU A 21 -9.63 8.29 28.91
CA LEU A 21 -8.39 8.72 29.55
C LEU A 21 -8.54 10.14 30.13
N ARG A 22 -7.82 10.42 31.22
CA ARG A 22 -7.73 11.77 31.75
C ARG A 22 -6.93 12.66 30.80
N ASP A 23 -7.30 13.91 30.65
CA ASP A 23 -6.69 14.88 29.71
C ASP A 23 -5.17 14.94 29.84
N ASN A 24 -4.63 14.96 31.07
CA ASN A 24 -3.20 14.99 31.32
C ASN A 24 -2.47 13.71 30.84
N VAL A 25 -3.13 12.57 30.90
CA VAL A 25 -2.57 11.30 30.40
C VAL A 25 -2.59 11.27 28.88
N GLN A 26 -3.65 11.76 28.28
CA GLN A 26 -3.76 11.88 26.82
C GLN A 26 -2.72 12.85 26.27
N GLU A 27 -2.52 13.97 26.94
CA GLU A 27 -1.51 14.97 26.58
C GLU A 27 -0.09 14.39 26.71
N PHE A 28 0.20 13.69 27.79
CA PHE A 28 1.49 13.02 27.98
C PHE A 28 1.77 11.98 26.88
N ILE A 29 0.84 11.06 26.62
CA ILE A 29 1.00 10.04 25.56
C ILE A 29 1.18 10.71 24.19
N ARG A 30 0.43 11.76 23.92
CA ARG A 30 0.51 12.51 22.67
C ARG A 30 1.85 13.19 22.48
N ASN A 31 2.39 13.80 23.53
CA ASN A 31 3.68 14.48 23.50
C ASN A 31 4.83 13.49 23.35
N GLU A 32 4.86 12.40 24.13
CA GLU A 32 5.86 11.33 24.02
C GLU A 32 5.85 10.69 22.63
N TYR A 33 4.66 10.37 22.09
CA TYR A 33 4.54 9.82 20.73
C TYR A 33 5.04 10.80 19.67
N LEU A 34 4.74 12.09 19.82
CA LEU A 34 5.16 13.12 18.86
C LEU A 34 6.67 13.35 18.93
N ASP A 35 7.23 13.41 20.13
CA ASP A 35 8.67 13.64 20.34
C ASP A 35 9.46 12.45 19.76
N ASP A 36 9.12 11.21 20.11
CA ASP A 36 9.74 10.00 19.57
C ASP A 36 9.59 9.89 18.03
N TYR A 37 8.40 10.25 17.53
CA TYR A 37 8.14 10.25 16.09
C TYR A 37 8.99 11.28 15.35
N TYR A 38 9.07 12.51 15.83
CA TYR A 38 9.83 13.57 15.17
C TYR A 38 11.33 13.42 15.31
N GLU A 39 11.81 12.80 16.39
CA GLU A 39 13.22 12.47 16.55
C GLU A 39 13.66 11.43 15.52
N LYS A 40 12.85 10.39 15.31
CA LYS A 40 13.13 9.33 14.36
C LYS A 40 12.79 9.68 12.90
N HIS A 41 11.83 10.59 12.70
CA HIS A 41 11.33 10.98 11.39
C HIS A 41 11.23 12.51 11.28
N PRO A 42 12.35 13.21 11.12
CA PRO A 42 12.32 14.66 10.95
C PRO A 42 11.46 15.02 9.75
N ALA A 43 10.40 15.81 10.02
CA ALA A 43 9.50 16.24 8.97
C ALA A 43 10.21 17.20 8.02
N LEU A 44 10.13 16.94 6.72
CA LEU A 44 10.55 17.87 5.70
C LEU A 44 9.67 19.13 5.78
N SER A 45 10.26 20.32 5.84
CA SER A 45 9.52 21.55 5.59
C SER A 45 9.12 21.64 4.12
N GLU A 46 8.09 22.42 3.79
CA GLU A 46 7.68 22.62 2.37
C GLU A 46 8.84 23.11 1.50
N SER A 47 9.70 23.98 2.04
CA SER A 47 10.90 24.44 1.34
C SER A 47 11.92 23.31 1.13
N ASN A 48 12.09 22.42 2.11
CA ASN A 48 13.00 21.29 1.98
C ASN A 48 12.48 20.26 1.00
N GLU A 49 11.16 20.02 0.95
CA GLU A 49 10.55 19.17 -0.09
C GLU A 49 10.78 19.72 -1.49
N ALA A 50 10.53 21.02 -1.70
CA ALA A 50 10.75 21.66 -2.99
C ALA A 50 12.23 21.58 -3.41
N ASN A 51 13.17 21.83 -2.48
CA ASN A 51 14.59 21.70 -2.75
C ASN A 51 15.00 20.27 -3.11
N LEU A 52 14.49 19.29 -2.38
CA LEU A 52 14.72 17.87 -2.67
C LEU A 52 14.22 17.51 -4.07
N LEU A 53 12.99 17.88 -4.42
CA LEU A 53 12.41 17.59 -5.73
C LEU A 53 13.12 18.33 -6.87
N ASN A 54 13.53 19.57 -6.63
CA ASN A 54 14.22 20.39 -7.63
C ASN A 54 15.66 19.93 -7.87
N ALA A 55 16.24 19.09 -6.99
CA ALA A 55 17.53 18.44 -7.24
C ALA A 55 17.43 17.39 -8.37
N PHE A 56 16.23 16.88 -8.66
CA PHE A 56 16.01 15.94 -9.75
C PHE A 56 15.56 16.68 -11.01
N VAL A 57 16.25 16.43 -12.11
CA VAL A 57 15.88 16.96 -13.43
C VAL A 57 15.20 15.83 -14.21
N PRO A 58 14.01 16.06 -14.79
CA PRO A 58 13.37 15.07 -15.64
C PRO A 58 14.28 14.67 -16.82
N VAL A 59 14.31 13.40 -17.17
CA VAL A 59 15.08 12.89 -18.31
C VAL A 59 14.38 13.25 -19.62
N CYS A 60 13.05 13.13 -19.65
CA CYS A 60 12.24 13.42 -20.84
C CYS A 60 10.87 13.95 -20.44
N CYS A 61 10.11 14.41 -21.41
CA CYS A 61 8.71 14.78 -21.25
C CYS A 61 7.88 13.53 -20.96
N PRO A 62 7.17 13.44 -19.82
CA PRO A 62 6.39 12.24 -19.48
C PRO A 62 5.19 12.00 -20.41
N ASN A 63 4.82 13.00 -21.23
CA ASN A 63 3.69 12.87 -22.15
C ASN A 63 4.06 12.34 -23.55
N CYS A 64 5.24 12.70 -24.07
CA CYS A 64 5.64 12.37 -25.44
C CYS A 64 7.07 11.81 -25.57
N GLY A 65 7.79 11.62 -24.46
CA GLY A 65 9.15 11.09 -24.46
C GLY A 65 10.24 12.07 -24.95
N SER A 66 9.87 13.29 -25.38
CA SER A 66 10.84 14.24 -25.93
C SER A 66 11.86 14.70 -24.90
N LEU A 67 13.13 14.80 -25.34
CA LEU A 67 14.22 15.34 -24.53
C LEU A 67 14.28 16.89 -24.60
N LYS A 68 13.48 17.52 -25.48
CA LYS A 68 13.48 18.96 -25.71
C LYS A 68 12.46 19.66 -24.83
N PHE A 69 12.87 20.14 -23.68
CA PHE A 69 12.04 20.95 -22.80
C PHE A 69 12.83 22.11 -22.16
N THR A 70 12.09 23.07 -21.62
CA THR A 70 12.67 24.26 -20.97
C THR A 70 12.02 24.46 -19.60
N ARG A 71 12.75 25.07 -18.66
CA ARG A 71 12.22 25.53 -17.37
C ARG A 71 11.16 26.60 -17.59
N LYS A 72 10.04 26.53 -16.86
CA LYS A 72 8.89 27.44 -17.01
C LYS A 72 8.34 27.90 -15.64
N GLY A 73 9.24 28.44 -14.81
CA GLY A 73 8.90 28.91 -13.47
C GLY A 73 8.59 27.77 -12.49
N PHE A 74 7.93 28.11 -11.41
CA PHE A 74 7.67 27.19 -10.30
C PHE A 74 6.17 27.03 -10.05
N THR A 75 5.77 25.96 -9.34
CA THR A 75 4.45 25.81 -8.76
C THR A 75 4.30 26.71 -7.53
N SER A 76 3.08 26.84 -6.98
CA SER A 76 2.84 27.54 -5.70
C SER A 76 3.67 26.99 -4.53
N ASN A 77 4.02 25.70 -4.58
CA ASN A 77 4.83 25.01 -3.56
C ASN A 77 6.33 25.02 -3.89
N GLY A 78 6.78 25.85 -4.84
CA GLY A 78 8.20 25.97 -5.16
C GLY A 78 8.81 24.86 -6.03
N ILE A 79 8.00 23.93 -6.58
CA ILE A 79 8.51 22.85 -7.44
C ILE A 79 8.72 23.39 -8.86
N GLN A 80 9.89 23.11 -9.46
CA GLN A 80 10.23 23.53 -10.82
C GLN A 80 9.27 22.96 -11.84
N ARG A 81 8.70 23.82 -12.69
CA ARG A 81 7.90 23.42 -13.85
C ARG A 81 8.73 23.46 -15.12
N TYR A 82 8.38 22.57 -16.03
CA TYR A 82 8.96 22.47 -17.36
C TYR A 82 7.87 22.60 -18.42
N CYS A 83 8.28 22.96 -19.64
CA CYS A 83 7.41 22.99 -20.82
C CYS A 83 8.11 22.22 -21.95
N CYS A 84 7.46 21.21 -22.48
CA CYS A 84 7.96 20.48 -23.64
C CYS A 84 7.88 21.32 -24.88
N LYS A 85 8.96 21.32 -25.70
CA LYS A 85 9.00 22.07 -26.96
C LYS A 85 8.24 21.38 -28.10
N ASP A 86 8.12 20.04 -28.01
CA ASP A 86 7.50 19.25 -29.08
C ASP A 86 5.99 19.11 -28.90
N CYS A 87 5.50 18.81 -27.67
CA CYS A 87 4.06 18.66 -27.44
C CYS A 87 3.41 19.85 -26.70
N GLY A 88 4.17 20.87 -26.29
CA GLY A 88 3.66 22.05 -25.58
C GLY A 88 3.16 21.82 -24.16
N LYS A 89 3.08 20.58 -23.68
CA LYS A 89 2.55 20.29 -22.34
C LYS A 89 3.52 20.74 -21.25
N ARG A 90 2.92 21.23 -20.16
CA ARG A 90 3.64 21.58 -18.93
C ARG A 90 3.68 20.40 -17.99
N PHE A 91 4.80 20.20 -17.32
CA PHE A 91 5.01 19.11 -16.38
C PHE A 91 6.01 19.50 -15.29
N ASN A 92 6.11 18.72 -14.26
CA ASN A 92 7.13 18.78 -13.21
C ASN A 92 7.65 17.37 -12.90
N ILE A 93 8.55 17.24 -11.95
CA ILE A 93 9.14 15.94 -11.60
C ILE A 93 8.11 14.91 -11.07
N LEU A 94 6.97 15.37 -10.57
CA LEU A 94 5.90 14.51 -10.04
C LEU A 94 4.89 14.09 -11.11
N THR A 95 4.94 14.70 -12.31
CA THR A 95 3.96 14.42 -13.37
C THR A 95 4.08 12.99 -13.87
N GLY A 96 2.96 12.28 -13.88
CA GLY A 96 2.89 10.85 -14.22
C GLY A 96 3.34 9.91 -13.11
N THR A 97 3.64 10.41 -11.92
CA THR A 97 3.94 9.60 -10.74
C THR A 97 2.71 9.42 -9.85
N LEU A 98 2.84 8.60 -8.81
CA LEU A 98 1.82 8.46 -7.75
C LEU A 98 1.44 9.81 -7.12
N LEU A 99 2.38 10.75 -7.08
CA LEU A 99 2.22 12.06 -6.45
C LEU A 99 1.75 13.15 -7.45
N ASP A 100 1.40 12.78 -8.68
CA ASP A 100 0.89 13.74 -9.66
C ASP A 100 -0.45 14.32 -9.21
N ASN A 101 -0.59 15.64 -9.32
CA ASN A 101 -1.77 16.41 -8.94
C ASN A 101 -2.22 16.24 -7.46
N HIS A 102 -1.34 15.76 -6.59
CA HIS A 102 -1.63 15.68 -5.16
C HIS A 102 -1.42 17.00 -4.44
N LYS A 103 -2.33 17.28 -3.48
CA LYS A 103 -2.25 18.43 -2.58
C LYS A 103 -1.55 18.09 -1.25
N ILE A 104 -1.09 16.86 -1.10
CA ILE A 104 -0.42 16.38 0.10
C ILE A 104 1.09 16.44 -0.06
N SER A 105 1.77 16.61 1.05
CA SER A 105 3.23 16.64 1.09
C SER A 105 3.82 15.22 0.93
N ILE A 106 5.07 15.14 0.52
CA ILE A 106 5.82 13.87 0.48
C ILE A 106 5.91 13.28 1.89
N SER A 107 6.08 14.11 2.91
CA SER A 107 6.11 13.67 4.30
C SER A 107 4.82 12.99 4.71
N GLU A 108 3.66 13.50 4.30
CA GLU A 108 2.37 12.85 4.54
C GLU A 108 2.24 11.51 3.83
N TRP A 109 2.79 11.40 2.61
CA TRP A 109 2.83 10.13 1.88
C TRP A 109 3.74 9.10 2.58
N ILE A 110 4.91 9.51 3.05
CA ILE A 110 5.82 8.64 3.80
C ILE A 110 5.12 8.14 5.07
N GLU A 111 4.49 9.04 5.83
CA GLU A 111 3.75 8.69 7.04
C GLU A 111 2.60 7.71 6.74
N PHE A 112 1.84 7.96 5.68
CA PHE A 112 0.78 7.07 5.23
C PHE A 112 1.33 5.67 4.91
N CYS A 113 2.40 5.57 4.14
CA CYS A 113 3.02 4.29 3.80
C CYS A 113 3.53 3.56 5.05
N LEU A 114 4.17 4.26 5.99
CA LEU A 114 4.64 3.67 7.24
C LEU A 114 3.49 3.11 8.07
N ASN A 115 2.38 3.84 8.21
CA ASN A 115 1.19 3.36 8.91
C ASN A 115 0.59 2.12 8.22
N LEU A 116 0.49 2.14 6.90
CA LEU A 116 -0.01 1.00 6.12
C LEU A 116 0.86 -0.25 6.30
N PHE A 117 2.18 -0.11 6.19
CA PHE A 117 3.12 -1.22 6.35
C PHE A 117 3.28 -1.70 7.81
N ARG A 118 2.86 -0.91 8.79
CA ARG A 118 2.70 -1.35 10.19
C ARG A 118 1.38 -2.08 10.43
N HIS A 119 0.61 -2.33 9.39
CA HIS A 119 -0.71 -2.98 9.43
C HIS A 119 -1.77 -2.21 10.22
N ASP A 120 -1.66 -0.89 10.29
CA ASP A 120 -2.67 -0.05 10.90
C ASP A 120 -4.00 -0.15 10.15
N SER A 121 -5.11 -0.13 10.88
CA SER A 121 -6.43 -0.09 10.25
C SER A 121 -6.64 1.21 9.46
N PHE A 122 -7.54 1.22 8.49
CA PHE A 122 -7.88 2.45 7.74
C PHE A 122 -8.33 3.59 8.66
N SER A 123 -9.03 3.29 9.74
CA SER A 123 -9.43 4.30 10.74
C SER A 123 -8.22 4.87 11.48
N SER A 124 -7.29 4.02 11.91
CA SER A 124 -6.05 4.44 12.57
C SER A 124 -5.17 5.26 11.63
N THR A 125 -4.90 4.74 10.43
CA THR A 125 -4.12 5.45 9.39
C THR A 125 -4.75 6.79 9.04
N SER A 126 -6.07 6.85 8.87
CA SER A 126 -6.81 8.07 8.60
C SER A 126 -6.71 9.06 9.78
N ALA A 127 -6.76 8.55 11.00
CA ALA A 127 -6.52 9.35 12.19
C ALA A 127 -5.08 9.88 12.25
N ASN A 128 -4.08 9.12 12.01
CA ASN A 128 -2.68 9.53 12.02
C ASN A 128 -2.36 10.56 10.92
N ASN A 129 -2.82 10.30 9.70
CA ASN A 129 -2.61 11.16 8.53
C ASN A 129 -3.60 12.30 8.40
N LYS A 130 -4.54 12.45 9.32
CA LYS A 130 -5.51 13.55 9.34
C LYS A 130 -6.35 13.69 8.09
N ASN A 131 -6.77 12.57 7.53
CA ASN A 131 -7.69 12.56 6.41
C ASN A 131 -8.89 11.65 6.65
N SER A 132 -9.81 11.62 5.72
CA SER A 132 -10.97 10.73 5.82
C SER A 132 -10.57 9.29 5.53
N THR A 133 -11.31 8.33 6.08
CA THR A 133 -11.15 6.90 5.75
C THR A 133 -11.31 6.62 4.25
N THR A 134 -12.16 7.39 3.57
CA THR A 134 -12.33 7.32 2.10
C THR A 134 -11.05 7.74 1.38
N THR A 135 -10.39 8.80 1.85
CA THR A 135 -9.10 9.25 1.30
C THR A 135 -8.01 8.20 1.52
N THR A 136 -7.95 7.63 2.74
CA THR A 136 -7.02 6.55 3.08
C THR A 136 -7.23 5.34 2.17
N ALA A 137 -8.47 4.89 1.97
CA ALA A 137 -8.79 3.79 1.06
C ALA A 137 -8.39 4.09 -0.40
N TYR A 138 -8.61 5.32 -0.86
CA TYR A 138 -8.20 5.74 -2.20
C TYR A 138 -6.68 5.73 -2.37
N TRP A 139 -5.93 6.22 -1.39
CA TRP A 139 -4.46 6.19 -1.44
C TRP A 139 -3.90 4.78 -1.36
N THR A 140 -4.49 3.93 -0.51
CA THR A 140 -4.14 2.51 -0.45
C THR A 140 -4.32 1.85 -1.81
N LYS A 141 -5.46 2.08 -2.47
CA LYS A 141 -5.70 1.54 -3.81
C LYS A 141 -4.66 2.03 -4.83
N LYS A 142 -4.31 3.32 -4.80
CA LYS A 142 -3.26 3.88 -5.67
C LYS A 142 -1.90 3.23 -5.43
N LEU A 143 -1.54 3.01 -4.16
CA LEU A 143 -0.29 2.34 -3.82
C LEU A 143 -0.26 0.90 -4.32
N PHE A 144 -1.35 0.15 -4.12
CA PHE A 144 -1.42 -1.24 -4.61
C PHE A 144 -1.37 -1.35 -6.14
N LEU A 145 -1.89 -0.37 -6.88
CA LEU A 145 -1.72 -0.34 -8.34
C LEU A 145 -0.25 -0.20 -8.78
N LEU A 146 0.60 0.44 -7.98
CA LEU A 146 2.04 0.49 -8.26
C LEU A 146 2.76 -0.82 -7.93
N LEU A 147 2.19 -1.62 -7.03
CA LEU A 147 2.75 -2.89 -6.60
C LEU A 147 2.18 -4.08 -7.41
N GLU A 148 1.23 -3.83 -8.33
CA GLU A 148 0.57 -4.88 -9.11
C GLU A 148 1.60 -5.74 -9.86
N ASP A 149 2.54 -5.11 -10.54
CA ASP A 149 3.58 -5.81 -11.31
C ASP A 149 4.71 -6.38 -10.41
N TYR A 150 4.77 -5.99 -9.13
CA TYR A 150 5.85 -6.41 -8.24
C TYR A 150 5.86 -7.92 -7.99
N THR A 151 4.69 -8.53 -7.94
CA THR A 151 4.53 -9.97 -7.68
C THR A 151 4.79 -10.84 -8.91
N GLU A 152 4.68 -10.30 -10.13
CA GLU A 152 4.83 -11.07 -11.38
C GLU A 152 6.22 -11.68 -11.54
N GLY A 153 7.26 -10.97 -11.09
CA GLY A 153 8.65 -11.42 -11.17
C GLY A 153 9.12 -12.30 -10.00
N ILE A 154 8.27 -12.57 -9.01
CA ILE A 154 8.67 -13.37 -7.84
C ILE A 154 8.69 -14.85 -8.20
N VAL A 155 9.85 -15.49 -8.04
CA VAL A 155 10.02 -16.95 -8.10
C VAL A 155 10.60 -17.41 -6.76
N LEU A 156 9.87 -18.27 -6.06
CA LEU A 156 10.24 -18.88 -4.80
C LEU A 156 11.16 -20.08 -5.06
N THR A 157 12.17 -20.28 -4.21
CA THR A 157 13.21 -21.31 -4.40
C THR A 157 13.56 -22.00 -3.09
N GLY A 158 14.16 -23.20 -3.16
CA GLY A 158 14.62 -23.92 -1.97
C GLY A 158 13.46 -24.48 -1.15
N ASN A 159 13.40 -24.18 0.13
CA ASN A 159 12.29 -24.58 1.01
C ASN A 159 11.13 -23.60 0.85
N VAL A 160 10.07 -23.99 0.16
CA VAL A 160 8.91 -23.16 -0.12
C VAL A 160 7.74 -23.57 0.76
N TYR A 161 7.32 -22.66 1.62
CA TYR A 161 6.13 -22.81 2.47
C TYR A 161 4.93 -22.23 1.75
N ILE A 162 3.84 -22.99 1.67
CA ILE A 162 2.57 -22.48 1.12
C ILE A 162 1.42 -22.73 2.10
N ASP A 163 0.52 -21.75 2.16
CA ASP A 163 -0.69 -21.79 3.01
C ASP A 163 -1.77 -20.87 2.40
N GLU A 164 -3.02 -21.03 2.81
CA GLU A 164 -4.14 -20.18 2.42
C GLU A 164 -4.66 -19.37 3.59
N THR A 165 -4.93 -18.11 3.32
CA THR A 165 -5.70 -17.25 4.21
C THR A 165 -7.05 -16.88 3.61
N TYR A 166 -8.05 -16.62 4.47
CA TYR A 166 -9.42 -16.40 4.04
C TYR A 166 -9.98 -15.09 4.55
N TYR A 167 -10.38 -14.22 3.61
CA TYR A 167 -11.03 -12.96 3.92
C TYR A 167 -12.54 -13.03 3.67
N ASN A 168 -13.31 -12.46 4.58
CA ASN A 168 -14.76 -12.40 4.40
C ASN A 168 -15.13 -11.43 3.29
N GLU A 169 -16.06 -11.84 2.43
CA GLU A 169 -16.74 -10.93 1.51
C GLU A 169 -17.47 -9.82 2.29
N ALA A 170 -17.61 -8.63 1.67
CA ALA A 170 -18.38 -7.55 2.24
C ALA A 170 -19.80 -7.99 2.61
N ALA A 171 -20.30 -7.55 3.75
CA ALA A 171 -21.60 -8.00 4.26
C ALA A 171 -22.76 -7.82 3.25
N SER A 172 -22.72 -6.75 2.45
CA SER A 172 -23.69 -6.47 1.39
C SER A 172 -23.72 -7.50 0.26
N ASN A 173 -22.62 -8.22 0.05
CA ASN A 173 -22.43 -9.11 -1.10
C ASN A 173 -22.47 -10.60 -0.68
N ARG A 174 -22.64 -10.89 0.62
CA ARG A 174 -22.62 -12.26 1.12
C ARG A 174 -23.82 -13.05 0.67
N THR A 175 -23.57 -14.27 0.24
CA THR A 175 -24.61 -15.24 -0.08
C THR A 175 -25.29 -15.72 1.18
N VAL A 176 -26.63 -15.69 1.19
CA VAL A 176 -27.51 -16.15 2.26
C VAL A 176 -28.26 -17.39 1.79
N ARG A 177 -28.35 -18.42 2.62
CA ARG A 177 -29.17 -19.60 2.37
C ARG A 177 -30.12 -19.81 3.53
N ASN A 178 -31.43 -19.90 3.27
CA ASN A 178 -32.48 -20.05 4.28
C ASN A 178 -32.41 -18.95 5.37
N GLY A 179 -32.17 -17.68 4.99
CA GLY A 179 -32.08 -16.56 5.90
C GLY A 179 -30.81 -16.50 6.77
N LYS A 180 -29.83 -17.38 6.52
CA LYS A 180 -28.56 -17.41 7.28
C LYS A 180 -27.37 -17.30 6.34
N GLU A 181 -26.35 -16.55 6.76
CA GLU A 181 -25.08 -16.49 6.04
C GLU A 181 -24.39 -17.87 6.02
N LEU A 182 -23.72 -18.16 4.91
CA LEU A 182 -22.92 -19.37 4.79
C LEU A 182 -21.76 -19.32 5.79
N ARG A 183 -21.56 -20.39 6.56
CA ARG A 183 -20.49 -20.52 7.56
C ARG A 183 -19.27 -21.26 6.98
N GLY A 184 -18.15 -21.18 7.73
CA GLY A 184 -16.90 -21.87 7.36
C GLY A 184 -16.26 -21.30 6.11
N ILE A 185 -15.45 -22.12 5.42
CA ILE A 185 -14.83 -21.78 4.14
C ILE A 185 -15.89 -21.93 3.05
N SER A 186 -16.55 -20.87 2.66
CA SER A 186 -17.69 -20.84 1.77
C SER A 186 -17.50 -19.75 0.69
N LYS A 187 -18.49 -19.62 -0.21
CA LYS A 187 -18.54 -18.57 -1.23
C LYS A 187 -18.57 -17.13 -0.64
N ASN A 188 -18.66 -16.98 0.66
CA ASN A 188 -18.57 -15.70 1.34
C ASN A 188 -17.14 -15.37 1.80
N LYS A 189 -16.15 -16.14 1.36
CA LYS A 189 -14.75 -15.91 1.68
C LYS A 189 -13.88 -15.97 0.44
N TYR A 190 -13.03 -14.98 0.29
CA TYR A 190 -11.92 -15.00 -0.65
C TYR A 190 -10.81 -15.88 -0.11
N CYS A 191 -10.28 -16.73 -0.97
CA CYS A 191 -9.09 -17.54 -0.71
C CYS A 191 -7.88 -16.82 -1.30
N ILE A 192 -6.90 -16.54 -0.48
CA ILE A 192 -5.61 -15.96 -0.87
C ILE A 192 -4.56 -17.02 -0.61
N ALA A 193 -3.95 -17.52 -1.68
CA ALA A 193 -2.79 -18.39 -1.60
C ALA A 193 -1.55 -17.56 -1.29
N MET A 194 -0.72 -18.05 -0.39
CA MET A 194 0.53 -17.40 0.02
C MET A 194 1.68 -18.38 -0.09
N GLY A 195 2.81 -17.91 -0.59
CA GLY A 195 4.07 -18.65 -0.64
C GLY A 195 5.21 -17.85 -0.01
N PHE A 196 6.15 -18.55 0.64
CA PHE A 196 7.32 -17.95 1.28
C PHE A 196 8.50 -18.90 1.21
N ASP A 197 9.70 -18.39 0.85
CA ASP A 197 10.93 -19.19 0.74
C ASP A 197 12.03 -18.80 1.75
N GLY A 198 11.67 -17.99 2.75
CA GLY A 198 12.61 -17.46 3.74
C GLY A 198 13.05 -16.02 3.44
N GLU A 199 12.98 -15.59 2.19
CA GLU A 199 13.34 -14.23 1.76
C GLU A 199 12.19 -13.52 1.04
N LYS A 200 11.51 -14.22 0.14
CA LYS A 200 10.46 -13.68 -0.73
C LYS A 200 9.09 -14.15 -0.28
N VAL A 201 8.12 -13.26 -0.38
CA VAL A 201 6.70 -13.57 -0.18
C VAL A 201 5.96 -13.39 -1.50
N TYR A 202 5.16 -14.38 -1.86
CA TYR A 202 4.24 -14.31 -2.99
C TYR A 202 2.81 -14.52 -2.48
N ALA A 203 1.86 -13.73 -2.97
CA ALA A 203 0.45 -13.86 -2.63
C ALA A 203 -0.41 -13.74 -3.89
N PHE A 204 -1.43 -14.58 -4.01
CA PHE A 204 -2.33 -14.62 -5.14
C PHE A 204 -3.78 -14.84 -4.71
N LEU A 205 -4.70 -14.07 -5.28
CA LEU A 205 -6.12 -14.23 -5.05
C LEU A 205 -6.67 -15.40 -5.89
N GLU A 206 -6.81 -16.57 -5.29
CA GLU A 206 -7.34 -17.75 -5.97
C GLU A 206 -8.84 -17.69 -6.30
N GLY A 207 -9.58 -16.83 -5.61
CA GLY A 207 -11.01 -16.65 -5.79
C GLY A 207 -11.80 -16.95 -4.52
N MET A 208 -13.06 -17.38 -4.66
CA MET A 208 -13.93 -17.61 -3.52
C MET A 208 -13.99 -19.08 -3.11
N ALA A 209 -14.25 -19.34 -1.82
CA ALA A 209 -14.33 -20.64 -1.18
C ALA A 209 -12.97 -21.38 -1.10
N LYS A 210 -12.97 -22.70 -1.03
CA LYS A 210 -11.76 -23.52 -0.97
C LYS A 210 -10.95 -23.46 -2.26
N PRO A 211 -9.62 -23.62 -2.19
CA PRO A 211 -8.77 -23.75 -3.35
C PRO A 211 -9.17 -24.97 -4.20
N THR A 212 -8.85 -24.93 -5.47
CA THR A 212 -8.98 -26.06 -6.38
C THR A 212 -7.64 -26.34 -7.04
N ARG A 213 -7.40 -27.57 -7.49
CA ARG A 213 -6.15 -27.94 -8.18
C ARG A 213 -5.78 -26.97 -9.30
N GLU A 214 -6.76 -26.57 -10.12
CA GLU A 214 -6.55 -25.63 -11.23
C GLU A 214 -6.13 -24.25 -10.73
N ARG A 215 -6.84 -23.70 -9.74
CA ARG A 215 -6.51 -22.37 -9.18
C ARG A 215 -5.14 -22.35 -8.52
N THR A 216 -4.85 -23.36 -7.70
CA THR A 216 -3.54 -23.48 -7.05
C THR A 216 -2.42 -23.64 -8.07
N ARG A 217 -2.63 -24.42 -9.13
CA ARG A 217 -1.68 -24.50 -10.23
C ARG A 217 -1.47 -23.13 -10.89
N ASP A 218 -2.54 -22.43 -11.23
CA ASP A 218 -2.45 -21.13 -11.90
C ASP A 218 -1.83 -20.06 -11.01
N ALA A 219 -2.02 -20.14 -9.68
CA ALA A 219 -1.37 -19.29 -8.72
C ALA A 219 0.15 -19.49 -8.70
N PHE A 220 0.64 -20.73 -8.70
CA PHE A 220 2.03 -21.02 -8.36
C PHE A 220 2.92 -21.54 -9.50
N LYS A 221 2.36 -21.97 -10.62
CA LYS A 221 3.10 -22.63 -11.73
C LYS A 221 4.32 -21.85 -12.25
N ASN A 222 4.28 -20.52 -12.18
CA ASN A 222 5.36 -19.64 -12.62
C ASN A 222 6.13 -19.01 -11.44
N HIS A 223 5.72 -19.31 -10.21
CA HIS A 223 6.19 -18.64 -9.01
C HIS A 223 6.94 -19.57 -8.03
N ILE A 224 7.08 -20.85 -8.39
CA ILE A 224 7.93 -21.80 -7.67
C ILE A 224 8.91 -22.44 -8.65
N ALA A 225 10.18 -22.41 -8.32
CA ALA A 225 11.21 -23.05 -9.13
C ALA A 225 11.10 -24.59 -9.05
N ARG A 226 11.31 -25.26 -10.17
CA ARG A 226 11.36 -26.74 -10.22
C ARG A 226 12.43 -27.28 -9.27
N GLY A 227 12.15 -28.43 -8.66
CA GLY A 227 13.05 -29.06 -7.70
C GLY A 227 13.13 -28.35 -6.34
N SER A 228 12.26 -27.39 -6.07
CA SER A 228 12.13 -26.82 -4.72
C SER A 228 11.47 -27.84 -3.77
N HIS A 229 11.69 -27.68 -2.48
CA HIS A 229 11.07 -28.51 -1.46
C HIS A 229 9.80 -27.84 -0.91
N LEU A 230 8.63 -28.41 -1.22
CA LEU A 230 7.33 -27.86 -0.85
C LEU A 230 6.93 -28.28 0.57
N ILE A 231 6.63 -27.28 1.41
CA ILE A 231 6.16 -27.45 2.79
C ILE A 231 4.75 -26.89 2.91
N HIS A 232 3.78 -27.73 3.26
CA HIS A 232 2.37 -27.34 3.32
C HIS A 232 1.59 -28.19 4.32
N ASP A 233 0.37 -27.79 4.66
CA ASP A 233 -0.55 -28.42 5.62
C ASP A 233 -1.27 -29.67 5.09
N ARG A 234 -0.87 -30.24 3.94
CA ARG A 234 -1.51 -31.35 3.23
C ARG A 234 -2.84 -31.00 2.54
N GLU A 235 -3.11 -29.74 2.23
CA GLU A 235 -4.26 -29.41 1.40
C GLU A 235 -4.15 -30.15 0.05
N LYS A 236 -5.26 -30.77 -0.36
CA LYS A 236 -5.28 -31.68 -1.52
C LYS A 236 -5.02 -30.97 -2.85
N SER A 237 -5.33 -29.70 -2.94
CA SER A 237 -5.07 -28.86 -4.11
C SER A 237 -3.58 -28.74 -4.42
N HIS A 238 -2.72 -28.76 -3.41
CA HIS A 238 -1.27 -28.60 -3.55
C HIS A 238 -0.57 -29.77 -4.28
N LYS A 239 -1.19 -30.94 -4.34
CA LYS A 239 -0.62 -32.11 -5.03
C LYS A 239 -0.29 -31.84 -6.49
N VAL A 240 -1.04 -30.95 -7.16
CA VAL A 240 -0.77 -30.59 -8.54
C VAL A 240 0.60 -29.92 -8.71
N LEU A 241 1.05 -29.15 -7.73
CA LEU A 241 2.35 -28.47 -7.75
C LEU A 241 3.49 -29.50 -7.64
N VAL A 242 3.34 -30.49 -6.76
CA VAL A 242 4.32 -31.58 -6.59
C VAL A 242 4.46 -32.37 -7.88
N GLU A 243 3.32 -32.69 -8.55
CA GLU A 243 3.29 -33.47 -9.79
C GLU A 243 3.87 -32.69 -10.99
N GLU A 244 3.54 -31.40 -11.15
CA GLU A 244 3.91 -30.61 -12.34
C GLU A 244 5.28 -29.93 -12.25
N LEU A 245 5.72 -29.58 -11.03
CA LEU A 245 6.97 -28.85 -10.79
C LEU A 245 8.10 -29.74 -10.25
N GLU A 246 7.85 -31.05 -10.10
CA GLU A 246 8.83 -32.00 -9.57
C GLU A 246 9.38 -31.58 -8.19
N LEU A 247 8.45 -31.18 -7.27
CA LEU A 247 8.75 -30.68 -5.93
C LEU A 247 8.89 -31.80 -4.89
#